data_c286884808dd86033bdcc359992772e6
#
_entry.id   c286884808dd86033bdcc359992772e6
#
_cell.length_a   1.000
_cell.length_b   1.000
_cell.length_c   1.000
_cell.angle_alpha   90.00
_cell.angle_beta   90.00
_cell.angle_gamma   90.00
#
_symmetry.space_group_name_H-M   'P 1'
#
loop_
_entity.id
_entity.type
_entity.pdbx_description
1 polymer ?
#
loop_
_entity_poly.entity_id
_entity_poly.type
_entity_poly.pdbx_seq_one_letter_code
_entity_poly.pdbx_strand_id
1 'polypeptide(L)'
;IRETLPQEKTWRGRIHLAIAPTKMMDRIEWMVEKATEVGVDEISFLNCKFSERQQIRIDRIEKIVVSAMKQSRKAWKPVVNEMTDFTSFINTSRQGTKFIAHCYQEFKRDDLFRELQQLDVDEDVTVLVGPEGDFSADEVKLALTRGYRSISLGNSRLRTETAGLMAVTMAQITKRKE
;
A
#
# COMPACT_ATOMS: atom_id res chain seq x y z
N ILE A 1 13.99 32.28 3.88
CA ILE A 1 12.87 31.91 2.98
C ILE A 1 12.66 33.11 2.09
N ARG A 2 12.90 32.95 0.79
CA ARG A 2 12.73 34.07 -0.20
C ARG A 2 11.31 34.07 -0.76
N GLU A 3 10.68 32.92 -0.88
CA GLU A 3 9.36 32.77 -1.44
C GLU A 3 8.75 31.45 -0.95
N THR A 4 7.45 31.43 -0.67
CA THR A 4 6.68 30.22 -0.39
C THR A 4 5.79 29.94 -1.58
N LEU A 5 6.09 28.89 -2.32
CA LEU A 5 5.27 28.43 -3.43
C LEU A 5 4.28 27.39 -2.90
N PRO A 6 2.96 27.65 -2.96
CA PRO A 6 1.96 26.64 -2.59
C PRO A 6 2.04 25.49 -3.59
N GLN A 7 2.10 24.27 -3.08
CA GLN A 7 2.02 23.06 -3.90
C GLN A 7 0.94 22.15 -3.32
N GLU A 8 -0.08 21.93 -4.10
CA GLU A 8 -1.16 21.02 -3.75
C GLU A 8 -0.86 19.59 -4.21
N LYS A 9 -1.38 18.66 -3.46
CA LYS A 9 -1.38 17.23 -3.83
C LYS A 9 -2.17 17.03 -5.14
N THR A 10 -1.64 16.22 -6.07
CA THR A 10 -2.23 16.00 -7.40
C THR A 10 -3.30 14.91 -7.43
N TRP A 11 -3.68 14.39 -6.27
CA TRP A 11 -4.77 13.42 -6.11
C TRP A 11 -5.62 13.75 -4.89
N ARG A 12 -6.81 13.17 -4.82
CA ARG A 12 -7.76 13.34 -3.73
C ARG A 12 -7.78 12.10 -2.82
N GLY A 13 -8.32 12.25 -1.62
CA GLY A 13 -8.32 11.19 -0.62
C GLY A 13 -6.92 10.79 -0.20
N ARG A 14 -6.80 9.69 0.53
CA ARG A 14 -5.53 9.12 0.97
C ARG A 14 -5.32 7.74 0.36
N ILE A 15 -4.09 7.44 -0.01
CA ILE A 15 -3.66 6.13 -0.51
C ILE A 15 -2.69 5.55 0.51
N HIS A 16 -3.11 4.48 1.16
CA HIS A 16 -2.34 3.75 2.16
C HIS A 16 -2.00 2.34 1.65
N LEU A 17 -0.72 2.05 1.52
CA LEU A 17 -0.22 0.71 1.22
C LEU A 17 0.29 0.07 2.52
N ALA A 18 -0.28 -1.08 2.90
CA ALA A 18 0.21 -1.91 3.98
C ALA A 18 0.76 -3.21 3.40
N ILE A 19 2.06 -3.42 3.50
CA ILE A 19 2.77 -4.48 2.78
C ILE A 19 3.69 -5.27 3.69
N ALA A 20 3.67 -6.60 3.56
CA ALA A 20 4.65 -7.45 4.19
C ALA A 20 5.95 -7.41 3.36
N PRO A 21 7.08 -6.91 3.93
CA PRO A 21 8.32 -6.84 3.18
C PRO A 21 8.84 -8.23 2.84
N THR A 22 9.45 -8.33 1.67
CA THR A 22 10.06 -9.57 1.20
C THR A 22 11.44 -9.78 1.82
N LYS A 23 11.98 -10.98 1.65
CA LYS A 23 13.36 -11.30 2.05
C LYS A 23 14.38 -10.38 1.35
N MET A 24 14.14 -10.05 0.08
CA MET A 24 14.99 -9.17 -0.73
C MET A 24 14.63 -7.70 -0.50
N MET A 25 15.31 -7.06 0.46
CA MET A 25 15.03 -5.67 0.84
C MET A 25 15.25 -4.64 -0.28
N ASP A 26 16.21 -4.87 -1.18
CA ASP A 26 16.44 -4.02 -2.34
C ASP A 26 15.19 -3.86 -3.22
N ARG A 27 14.37 -4.89 -3.35
CA ARG A 27 13.10 -4.84 -4.07
C ARG A 27 12.04 -4.02 -3.34
N ILE A 28 11.98 -4.14 -2.02
CA ILE A 28 11.08 -3.32 -1.18
C ILE A 28 11.52 -1.85 -1.22
N GLU A 29 12.81 -1.59 -1.14
CA GLU A 29 13.36 -0.24 -1.27
C GLU A 29 13.04 0.38 -2.64
N TRP A 30 13.18 -0.38 -3.71
CA TRP A 30 12.77 0.02 -5.05
C TRP A 30 11.26 0.33 -5.12
N MET A 31 10.43 -0.54 -4.54
CA MET A 31 8.97 -0.32 -4.49
C MET A 31 8.62 0.95 -3.73
N VAL A 32 9.24 1.20 -2.58
CA VAL A 32 9.03 2.43 -1.79
C VAL A 32 9.42 3.67 -2.58
N GLU A 33 10.56 3.63 -3.28
CA GLU A 33 10.99 4.72 -4.17
C GLU A 33 9.93 5.00 -5.24
N LYS A 34 9.47 3.98 -5.94
CA LYS A 34 8.51 4.13 -7.03
C LYS A 34 7.11 4.49 -6.55
N ALA A 35 6.64 3.92 -5.45
CA ALA A 35 5.37 4.31 -4.84
C ALA A 35 5.37 5.78 -4.39
N THR A 36 6.49 6.27 -3.86
CA THR A 36 6.66 7.68 -3.51
C THR A 36 6.65 8.57 -4.76
N GLU A 37 7.35 8.15 -5.81
CA GLU A 37 7.39 8.85 -7.10
C GLU A 37 6.01 8.93 -7.77
N VAL A 38 5.27 7.83 -7.79
CA VAL A 38 3.90 7.77 -8.32
C VAL A 38 2.94 8.58 -7.47
N GLY A 39 3.03 8.45 -6.16
CA GLY A 39 2.22 9.17 -5.17
C GLY A 39 1.47 8.21 -4.24
N VAL A 40 1.91 8.16 -3.00
CA VAL A 40 1.31 7.44 -1.90
C VAL A 40 1.29 8.33 -0.67
N ASP A 41 0.27 8.21 0.18
CA ASP A 41 0.18 9.04 1.39
C ASP A 41 0.78 8.35 2.60
N GLU A 42 0.72 7.02 2.63
CA GLU A 42 1.14 6.25 3.81
C GLU A 42 1.61 4.84 3.41
N ILE A 43 2.69 4.40 4.01
CA ILE A 43 3.23 3.04 3.86
C ILE A 43 3.39 2.43 5.24
N SER A 44 2.77 1.28 5.46
CA SER A 44 2.93 0.46 6.66
C SER A 44 3.54 -0.89 6.30
N PHE A 45 4.35 -1.42 7.21
CA PHE A 45 4.95 -2.73 7.04
C PHE A 45 4.29 -3.74 7.96
N LEU A 46 3.98 -4.92 7.41
CA LEU A 46 3.25 -5.98 8.10
C LEU A 46 4.15 -7.18 8.39
N ASN A 47 4.05 -7.70 9.60
CA ASN A 47 4.56 -9.03 9.94
C ASN A 47 3.38 -10.02 9.89
N CYS A 48 3.39 -10.88 8.86
CA CYS A 48 2.36 -11.87 8.60
C CYS A 48 2.85 -13.28 8.96
N LYS A 49 1.95 -14.25 9.02
CA LYS A 49 2.26 -15.64 9.38
C LYS A 49 3.38 -16.23 8.51
N PHE A 50 3.38 -15.95 7.22
CA PHE A 50 4.35 -16.48 6.26
C PHE A 50 5.46 -15.48 5.91
N SER A 51 5.62 -14.41 6.70
CA SER A 51 6.72 -13.46 6.51
C SER A 51 8.06 -14.10 6.85
N GLU A 52 8.98 -14.13 5.89
CA GLU A 52 10.38 -14.48 6.15
C GLU A 52 11.15 -13.32 6.80
N ARG A 53 10.75 -12.08 6.47
CA ARG A 53 11.34 -10.87 7.03
C ARG A 53 10.44 -10.30 8.12
N GLN A 54 11.00 -10.21 9.33
CA GLN A 54 10.28 -9.76 10.53
C GLN A 54 10.78 -8.42 11.07
N GLN A 55 11.74 -7.81 10.40
CA GLN A 55 12.32 -6.52 10.79
C GLN A 55 12.61 -5.68 9.57
N ILE A 56 12.45 -4.36 9.72
CA ILE A 56 12.75 -3.38 8.69
C ILE A 56 13.45 -2.16 9.31
N ARG A 57 14.41 -1.60 8.60
CA ARG A 57 15.10 -0.39 9.02
C ARG A 57 14.35 0.84 8.51
N ILE A 58 13.47 1.38 9.34
CA ILE A 58 12.65 2.55 9.00
C ILE A 58 13.51 3.77 8.66
N ASP A 59 14.62 3.99 9.36
CA ASP A 59 15.55 5.07 9.06
C ASP A 59 16.06 5.04 7.60
N ARG A 60 16.28 3.85 7.07
CA ARG A 60 16.70 3.65 5.68
C ARG A 60 15.54 3.90 4.71
N ILE A 61 14.36 3.40 5.02
CA ILE A 61 13.14 3.65 4.21
C ILE A 61 12.83 5.14 4.16
N GLU A 62 12.92 5.84 5.27
CA GLU A 62 12.73 7.29 5.35
C GLU A 62 13.69 8.07 4.42
N LYS A 63 14.95 7.68 4.36
CA LYS A 63 15.94 8.28 3.44
C LYS A 63 15.56 8.06 1.97
N ILE A 64 15.06 6.87 1.63
CA ILE A 64 14.60 6.54 0.28
C ILE A 64 13.40 7.42 -0.10
N VAL A 65 12.42 7.54 0.80
CA VAL A 65 11.25 8.40 0.61
C VAL A 65 11.67 9.84 0.36
N VAL A 66 12.55 10.41 1.18
CA VAL A 66 13.03 11.79 1.01
C VAL A 66 13.76 11.97 -0.32
N SER A 67 14.59 10.99 -0.72
CA SER A 67 15.27 11.03 -2.01
C SER A 67 14.28 11.00 -3.19
N ALA A 68 13.30 10.12 -3.13
CA ALA A 68 12.25 10.00 -4.15
C ALA A 68 11.38 11.27 -4.25
N MET A 69 11.04 11.88 -3.11
CA MET A 69 10.34 13.18 -3.08
C MET A 69 11.10 14.26 -3.83
N LYS A 70 12.41 14.40 -3.54
CA LYS A 70 13.27 15.39 -4.20
C LYS A 70 13.34 15.15 -5.70
N GLN A 71 13.54 13.89 -6.10
CA GLN A 71 13.61 13.49 -7.50
C GLN A 71 12.30 13.78 -8.25
N SER A 72 11.15 13.49 -7.64
CA SER A 72 9.82 13.72 -8.22
C SER A 72 9.25 15.11 -7.95
N ARG A 73 10.03 16.01 -7.31
CA ARG A 73 9.65 17.38 -6.99
C ARG A 73 8.34 17.50 -6.19
N LYS A 74 8.10 16.56 -5.27
CA LYS A 74 6.92 16.57 -4.38
C LYS A 74 7.19 17.38 -3.11
N ALA A 75 6.23 18.18 -2.69
CA ALA A 75 6.31 18.99 -1.46
C ALA A 75 5.78 18.25 -0.22
N TRP A 76 5.12 17.10 -0.39
CA TRP A 76 4.59 16.28 0.71
C TRP A 76 5.37 14.98 0.84
N LYS A 77 5.53 14.56 2.09
CA LYS A 77 6.23 13.33 2.44
C LYS A 77 5.20 12.27 2.83
N PRO A 78 5.25 11.06 2.23
CA PRO A 78 4.49 9.93 2.74
C PRO A 78 4.82 9.63 4.20
N VAL A 79 3.81 9.25 4.97
CA VAL A 79 4.01 8.70 6.31
C VAL A 79 4.56 7.28 6.16
N VAL A 80 5.64 6.99 6.87
CA VAL A 80 6.22 5.64 6.94
C VAL A 80 6.06 5.13 8.36
N ASN A 81 5.36 4.02 8.51
CA ASN A 81 5.11 3.40 9.80
C ASN A 81 6.07 2.24 10.06
N GLU A 82 6.34 2.00 11.33
CA GLU A 82 7.10 0.84 11.76
C GLU A 82 6.36 -0.47 11.45
N MET A 83 7.10 -1.58 11.48
CA MET A 83 6.51 -2.90 11.30
C MET A 83 5.54 -3.21 12.43
N THR A 84 4.38 -3.72 12.06
CA THR A 84 3.29 -4.09 12.96
C THR A 84 2.81 -5.50 12.62
N ASP A 85 2.47 -6.27 13.63
CA ASP A 85 1.84 -7.57 13.41
C ASP A 85 0.50 -7.42 12.68
N PHE A 86 0.22 -8.33 11.75
CA PHE A 86 -0.98 -8.32 10.95
C PHE A 86 -2.26 -8.17 11.78
N THR A 87 -2.40 -8.95 12.85
CA THR A 87 -3.58 -8.90 13.73
C THR A 87 -3.76 -7.53 14.38
N SER A 88 -2.68 -6.93 14.88
CA SER A 88 -2.70 -5.58 15.47
C SER A 88 -3.10 -4.53 14.43
N PHE A 89 -2.56 -4.64 13.21
CA PHE A 89 -2.90 -3.74 12.12
C PHE A 89 -4.38 -3.84 11.74
N ILE A 90 -4.90 -5.06 11.57
CA ILE A 90 -6.30 -5.32 11.20
C ILE A 90 -7.29 -4.83 12.24
N ASN A 91 -6.96 -4.94 13.52
CA ASN A 91 -7.82 -4.51 14.63
C ASN A 91 -7.83 -2.98 14.84
N THR A 92 -6.92 -2.25 14.23
CA THR A 92 -6.91 -0.78 14.28
C THR A 92 -7.96 -0.21 13.33
N SER A 93 -8.84 0.64 13.83
CA SER A 93 -9.85 1.32 13.00
C SER A 93 -9.19 2.26 11.99
N ARG A 94 -9.69 2.26 10.75
CA ARG A 94 -9.25 3.13 9.65
C ARG A 94 -10.43 3.66 8.88
N GLN A 95 -10.29 4.91 8.45
CA GLN A 95 -11.27 5.54 7.55
C GLN A 95 -11.16 4.95 6.14
N GLY A 96 -12.25 5.08 5.40
CA GLY A 96 -12.31 4.73 4.00
C GLY A 96 -12.46 3.24 3.70
N THR A 97 -12.31 2.90 2.44
CA THR A 97 -12.46 1.53 1.95
C THR A 97 -11.14 0.76 2.06
N LYS A 98 -11.24 -0.47 2.53
CA LYS A 98 -10.09 -1.33 2.85
C LYS A 98 -10.12 -2.60 1.99
N PHE A 99 -8.98 -2.92 1.41
CA PHE A 99 -8.80 -4.07 0.52
C PHE A 99 -7.68 -4.99 0.98
N ILE A 100 -7.83 -6.28 0.72
CA ILE A 100 -6.79 -7.28 0.91
C ILE A 100 -6.58 -8.07 -0.39
N ALA A 101 -5.36 -8.00 -0.92
CA ALA A 101 -4.94 -8.70 -2.12
C ALA A 101 -4.38 -10.08 -1.76
N HIS A 102 -4.95 -11.15 -2.31
CA HIS A 102 -4.50 -12.53 -2.08
C HIS A 102 -4.81 -13.42 -3.28
N CYS A 103 -4.28 -14.64 -3.30
CA CYS A 103 -4.40 -15.58 -4.41
C CYS A 103 -5.35 -16.78 -4.15
N TYR A 104 -5.99 -16.85 -2.99
CA TYR A 104 -6.88 -17.96 -2.65
C TYR A 104 -8.14 -18.01 -3.53
N GLN A 105 -8.39 -19.14 -4.16
CA GLN A 105 -9.53 -19.36 -5.06
C GLN A 105 -10.86 -19.55 -4.32
N GLU A 106 -10.81 -20.01 -3.08
CA GLU A 106 -11.99 -20.24 -2.22
C GLU A 106 -12.67 -18.95 -1.77
N PHE A 107 -11.99 -17.80 -1.83
CA PHE A 107 -12.57 -16.49 -1.56
C PHE A 107 -12.89 -15.79 -2.86
N LYS A 108 -14.12 -15.30 -2.99
CA LYS A 108 -14.45 -14.41 -4.11
C LYS A 108 -13.58 -13.16 -4.04
N ARG A 109 -12.93 -12.82 -5.15
CA ARG A 109 -12.11 -11.62 -5.29
C ARG A 109 -12.63 -10.77 -6.42
N ASP A 110 -12.81 -9.49 -6.14
CA ASP A 110 -13.16 -8.51 -7.15
C ASP A 110 -11.88 -7.85 -7.72
N ASP A 111 -11.95 -7.30 -8.91
CA ASP A 111 -10.81 -6.61 -9.51
C ASP A 111 -10.60 -5.25 -8.83
N LEU A 112 -9.38 -5.00 -8.30
CA LEU A 112 -9.09 -3.78 -7.54
C LEU A 112 -9.38 -2.52 -8.35
N PHE A 113 -8.98 -2.48 -9.62
CA PHE A 113 -9.16 -1.28 -10.43
C PHE A 113 -10.64 -0.93 -10.62
N ARG A 114 -11.48 -1.94 -10.89
CA ARG A 114 -12.93 -1.76 -11.01
C ARG A 114 -13.55 -1.29 -9.70
N GLU A 115 -13.14 -1.85 -8.57
CA GLU A 115 -13.62 -1.42 -7.26
C GLU A 115 -13.25 0.04 -6.98
N LEU A 116 -12.00 0.43 -7.27
CA LEU A 116 -11.54 1.81 -7.10
C LEU A 116 -12.31 2.81 -7.97
N GLN A 117 -12.68 2.42 -9.19
CA GLN A 117 -13.47 3.27 -10.10
C GLN A 117 -14.89 3.55 -9.58
N GLN A 118 -15.42 2.71 -8.70
CA GLN A 118 -16.76 2.86 -8.12
C GLN A 118 -16.76 3.71 -6.85
N LEU A 119 -15.60 3.98 -6.25
CA LEU A 119 -15.49 4.79 -5.05
C LEU A 119 -15.56 6.28 -5.38
N ASP A 120 -15.97 7.07 -4.39
CA ASP A 120 -15.79 8.51 -4.44
C ASP A 120 -14.31 8.84 -4.58
N VAL A 121 -13.98 9.84 -5.39
CA VAL A 121 -12.60 10.27 -5.62
C VAL A 121 -11.91 10.73 -4.33
N ASP A 122 -12.67 11.27 -3.38
CA ASP A 122 -12.17 11.72 -2.07
C ASP A 122 -12.10 10.59 -1.02
N GLU A 123 -12.61 9.39 -1.34
CA GLU A 123 -12.57 8.24 -0.44
C GLU A 123 -11.14 7.81 -0.14
N ASP A 124 -10.82 7.65 1.14
CA ASP A 124 -9.54 7.06 1.55
C ASP A 124 -9.51 5.57 1.23
N VAL A 125 -8.38 5.08 0.80
CA VAL A 125 -8.20 3.65 0.48
C VAL A 125 -6.98 3.08 1.18
N THR A 126 -7.12 1.86 1.71
CA THR A 126 -6.03 1.05 2.24
C THR A 126 -5.98 -0.27 1.49
N VAL A 127 -4.80 -0.65 0.99
CA VAL A 127 -4.60 -1.94 0.31
C VAL A 127 -3.52 -2.73 1.04
N LEU A 128 -3.86 -3.97 1.40
CA LEU A 128 -2.94 -4.92 2.01
C LEU A 128 -2.35 -5.86 0.96
N VAL A 129 -1.03 -6.03 1.02
CA VAL A 129 -0.27 -6.94 0.16
C VAL A 129 0.59 -7.85 1.03
N GLY A 130 0.46 -9.17 0.85
CA GLY A 130 1.15 -10.19 1.64
C GLY A 130 2.60 -10.41 1.23
N PRO A 131 3.32 -11.24 2.01
CA PRO A 131 4.69 -11.67 1.69
C PRO A 131 4.72 -12.62 0.48
N GLU A 132 5.89 -13.17 0.16
CA GLU A 132 6.06 -14.13 -0.95
C GLU A 132 5.16 -15.37 -0.82
N GLY A 133 4.89 -15.80 0.40
CA GLY A 133 4.01 -16.93 0.72
C GLY A 133 2.52 -16.57 0.81
N ASP A 134 2.14 -15.34 0.44
CA ASP A 134 0.80 -14.79 0.60
C ASP A 134 0.39 -14.60 2.09
N PHE A 135 -0.79 -14.07 2.33
CA PHE A 135 -1.44 -14.15 3.64
C PHE A 135 -1.88 -15.58 3.92
N SER A 136 -1.98 -15.98 5.18
CA SER A 136 -2.65 -17.23 5.52
C SER A 136 -4.16 -17.11 5.31
N ALA A 137 -4.83 -18.26 5.13
CA ALA A 137 -6.29 -18.29 5.00
C ALA A 137 -6.99 -17.68 6.24
N ASP A 138 -6.43 -17.89 7.43
CA ASP A 138 -6.96 -17.31 8.67
C ASP A 138 -6.78 -15.78 8.72
N GLU A 139 -5.67 -15.26 8.20
CA GLU A 139 -5.45 -13.82 8.07
C GLU A 139 -6.45 -13.19 7.10
N VAL A 140 -6.71 -13.84 5.96
CA VAL A 140 -7.74 -13.36 5.01
C VAL A 140 -9.11 -13.36 5.68
N LYS A 141 -9.50 -14.44 6.36
CA LYS A 141 -10.79 -14.52 7.09
C LYS A 141 -10.92 -13.43 8.14
N LEU A 142 -9.87 -13.20 8.94
CA LEU A 142 -9.85 -12.11 9.93
C LEU A 142 -10.06 -10.75 9.28
N ALA A 143 -9.34 -10.47 8.19
CA ALA A 143 -9.49 -9.21 7.46
C ALA A 143 -10.93 -8.99 6.97
N LEU A 144 -11.56 -10.03 6.42
CA LEU A 144 -12.96 -9.97 5.98
C LEU A 144 -13.91 -9.64 7.13
N THR A 145 -13.70 -10.21 8.33
CA THR A 145 -14.50 -9.89 9.52
C THR A 145 -14.33 -8.45 10.00
N ARG A 146 -13.25 -7.77 9.59
CA ARG A 146 -12.94 -6.36 9.91
C ARG A 146 -13.27 -5.40 8.77
N GLY A 147 -14.06 -5.85 7.80
CA GLY A 147 -14.56 -5.01 6.70
C GLY A 147 -13.56 -4.81 5.56
N TYR A 148 -12.48 -5.58 5.51
CA TYR A 148 -11.62 -5.61 4.31
C TYR A 148 -12.32 -6.37 3.19
N ARG A 149 -12.16 -5.93 1.98
CA ARG A 149 -12.73 -6.54 0.77
C ARG A 149 -11.65 -7.31 0.02
N SER A 150 -11.92 -8.56 -0.32
CA SER A 150 -11.02 -9.41 -1.12
C SER A 150 -10.91 -8.90 -2.54
N ILE A 151 -9.68 -8.68 -2.99
CA ILE A 151 -9.43 -8.23 -4.37
C ILE A 151 -8.29 -9.01 -5.04
N SER A 152 -8.30 -8.95 -6.37
CA SER A 152 -7.18 -9.35 -7.20
C SER A 152 -6.58 -8.12 -7.91
N LEU A 153 -5.31 -8.25 -8.27
CA LEU A 153 -4.56 -7.25 -9.04
C LEU A 153 -4.44 -7.66 -10.52
N GLY A 154 -5.34 -8.51 -10.99
CA GLY A 154 -5.35 -9.06 -12.34
C GLY A 154 -5.00 -10.55 -12.37
N ASN A 155 -4.79 -11.08 -13.57
CA ASN A 155 -4.62 -12.52 -13.80
C ASN A 155 -3.15 -12.99 -13.73
N SER A 156 -2.20 -12.06 -13.75
CA SER A 156 -0.78 -12.39 -13.67
C SER A 156 -0.34 -12.61 -12.22
N ARG A 157 0.56 -13.58 -12.02
CA ARG A 157 1.20 -13.76 -10.72
C ARG A 157 2.27 -12.67 -10.51
N LEU A 158 1.98 -11.72 -9.65
CA LEU A 158 2.88 -10.63 -9.33
C LEU A 158 3.76 -10.98 -8.13
N ARG A 159 5.00 -10.48 -8.14
CA ARG A 159 5.81 -10.44 -6.92
C ARG A 159 5.24 -9.41 -5.95
N THR A 160 5.54 -9.56 -4.67
CA THR A 160 5.03 -8.68 -3.62
C THR A 160 5.29 -7.20 -3.89
N GLU A 161 6.52 -6.84 -4.26
CA GLU A 161 6.89 -5.45 -4.59
C GLU A 161 6.13 -4.90 -5.81
N THR A 162 5.93 -5.74 -6.81
CA THR A 162 5.14 -5.39 -8.00
C THR A 162 3.66 -5.22 -7.63
N ALA A 163 3.11 -6.11 -6.83
CA ALA A 163 1.73 -6.02 -6.34
C ALA A 163 1.50 -4.72 -5.55
N GLY A 164 2.43 -4.36 -4.67
CA GLY A 164 2.37 -3.10 -3.92
C GLY A 164 2.39 -1.87 -4.83
N LEU A 165 3.29 -1.84 -5.80
CA LEU A 165 3.37 -0.73 -6.76
C LEU A 165 2.12 -0.65 -7.64
N MET A 166 1.60 -1.79 -8.10
CA MET A 166 0.37 -1.84 -8.90
C MET A 166 -0.83 -1.33 -8.12
N ALA A 167 -0.98 -1.71 -6.86
CA ALA A 167 -2.07 -1.22 -6.00
C ALA A 167 -2.03 0.32 -5.85
N VAL A 168 -0.85 0.88 -5.58
CA VAL A 168 -0.66 2.34 -5.51
C VAL A 168 -0.96 3.00 -6.84
N THR A 169 -0.48 2.45 -7.95
CA THR A 169 -0.68 3.01 -9.29
C THR A 169 -2.15 3.01 -9.69
N MET A 170 -2.89 1.93 -9.44
CA MET A 170 -4.33 1.85 -9.70
C MET A 170 -5.09 2.89 -8.90
N ALA A 171 -4.77 3.05 -7.61
CA ALA A 171 -5.39 4.08 -6.78
C ALA A 171 -5.05 5.50 -7.28
N GLN A 172 -3.83 5.75 -7.71
CA GLN A 172 -3.42 7.03 -8.27
C GLN A 172 -4.21 7.39 -9.54
N ILE A 173 -4.36 6.45 -10.47
CA ILE A 173 -5.09 6.68 -11.72
C ILE A 173 -6.54 7.09 -11.43
N THR A 174 -7.18 6.48 -10.44
CA THR A 174 -8.59 6.75 -10.11
C THR A 174 -8.79 8.02 -9.25
N LYS A 175 -7.75 8.51 -8.59
CA LYS A 175 -7.83 9.62 -7.62
C LYS A 175 -7.14 10.91 -8.08
N ARG A 176 -6.44 10.90 -9.19
CA ARG A 176 -5.77 12.11 -9.67
C ARG A 176 -6.76 13.22 -10.00
N LYS A 177 -6.36 14.45 -9.68
CA LYS A 177 -7.11 15.64 -10.08
C LYS A 177 -6.97 15.85 -11.59
N GLU A 178 -8.03 16.31 -12.23
CA GLU A 178 -8.02 16.75 -13.63
C GLU A 178 -7.26 18.06 -13.78
#